data_f62390b9e2edd8eec0f78c5acc4eeb39
#
_entry.id   f62390b9e2edd8eec0f78c5acc4eeb39
#
_cell.length_a   1.000
_cell.length_b   1.000
_cell.length_c   1.000
_cell.angle_alpha   90.00
_cell.angle_beta   90.00
_cell.angle_gamma   90.00
#
_symmetry.space_group_name_H-M   'P 1'
#
loop_
_entity.id
_entity.type
_entity.pdbx_description
1 polymer ?
#
loop_
_entity_poly.entity_id
_entity_poly.type
_entity_poly.pdbx_seq_one_letter_code
_entity_poly.pdbx_strand_id
1 'polypeptide(L)'
;LDDQGTPLYPIIAWYDCRTEPQAQWLRQHIGEERLFEVTGLNLYPIFGLCKVLWIRENAPEQFAHITRWLNTADFLAWKLCGESATDYSLASRTFALDIRRLKYADDLLEEVGVSPALFQPLVSCGTRLGKILPEVSSATGLPSDCVVSAGGHDHFIGALVTGAITPGTLINSMGTAEALTLFRERPVDDTKIGHQGYTQGVIVVDR
;
A
#
# COMPACT_ATOMS: atom_id res chain seq x y z
N LEU A 1 2.25 -1.84 14.28
CA LEU A 1 1.58 -2.12 15.56
C LEU A 1 2.18 -3.37 16.20
N ASP A 2 2.05 -3.49 17.53
CA ASP A 2 2.28 -4.76 18.23
C ASP A 2 1.07 -5.71 18.13
N ASP A 3 1.12 -6.83 18.84
CA ASP A 3 0.06 -7.83 18.90
C ASP A 3 -1.22 -7.32 19.60
N GLN A 4 -1.10 -6.30 20.48
CA GLN A 4 -2.21 -5.63 21.13
C GLN A 4 -2.81 -4.49 20.30
N GLY A 5 -2.20 -4.17 19.16
CA GLY A 5 -2.63 -3.07 18.30
C GLY A 5 -2.13 -1.69 18.75
N THR A 6 -1.08 -1.64 19.58
CA THR A 6 -0.46 -0.38 19.97
C THR A 6 0.51 0.09 18.90
N PRO A 7 0.44 1.37 18.47
CA PRO A 7 1.44 1.94 17.58
C PRO A 7 2.82 2.00 18.28
N LEU A 8 3.82 1.37 17.68
CA LEU A 8 5.19 1.34 18.22
C LEU A 8 6.09 2.41 17.62
N TYR A 9 5.66 3.02 16.53
CA TYR A 9 6.37 4.10 15.85
C TYR A 9 5.38 5.12 15.27
N PRO A 10 5.72 6.43 15.23
CA PRO A 10 4.90 7.44 14.56
C PRO A 10 4.68 7.14 13.07
N ILE A 11 3.57 7.63 12.54
CA ILE A 11 3.28 7.51 11.09
C ILE A 11 4.37 8.25 10.31
N ILE A 12 5.03 7.54 9.39
CA ILE A 12 5.97 8.13 8.45
C ILE A 12 5.18 8.60 7.23
N ALA A 13 5.17 9.91 6.99
CA ALA A 13 4.45 10.51 5.88
C ALA A 13 4.95 9.99 4.52
N TRP A 14 4.08 10.02 3.50
CA TRP A 14 4.43 9.50 2.17
C TRP A 14 5.60 10.26 1.53
N TYR A 15 5.70 11.57 1.75
CA TYR A 15 6.75 12.44 1.21
C TYR A 15 8.04 12.47 2.06
N ASP A 16 8.12 11.68 3.12
CA ASP A 16 9.29 11.64 4.00
C ASP A 16 10.42 10.85 3.34
N CYS A 17 11.53 11.53 3.05
CA CYS A 17 12.66 10.95 2.33
C CYS A 17 13.75 10.35 3.24
N ARG A 18 13.49 10.18 4.58
CA ARG A 18 14.47 9.58 5.51
C ARG A 18 14.93 8.18 5.09
N THR A 19 14.16 7.51 4.27
CA THR A 19 14.37 6.13 3.80
C THR A 19 15.21 6.04 2.51
N GLU A 20 15.85 7.13 2.08
CA GLU A 20 16.75 7.12 0.93
C GLU A 20 17.86 6.08 1.04
N PRO A 21 18.53 5.88 2.20
CA PRO A 21 19.54 4.83 2.35
C PRO A 21 18.99 3.42 2.07
N GLN A 22 17.76 3.12 2.51
CA GLN A 22 17.12 1.82 2.28
C GLN A 22 16.72 1.63 0.81
N ALA A 23 16.30 2.69 0.13
CA ALA A 23 16.09 2.65 -1.32
C ALA A 23 17.39 2.35 -2.06
N GLN A 24 18.51 2.99 -1.69
CA GLN A 24 19.82 2.71 -2.28
C GLN A 24 20.27 1.27 -1.98
N TRP A 25 20.02 0.78 -0.77
CA TRP A 25 20.33 -0.60 -0.40
C TRP A 25 19.54 -1.59 -1.26
N LEU A 26 18.22 -1.37 -1.45
CA LEU A 26 17.37 -2.20 -2.33
C LEU A 26 17.90 -2.17 -3.78
N ARG A 27 18.36 -1.03 -4.28
CA ARG A 27 18.97 -0.89 -5.61
C ARG A 27 20.17 -1.82 -5.77
N GLN A 28 21.03 -1.88 -4.76
CA GLN A 28 22.27 -2.64 -4.80
C GLN A 28 22.05 -4.14 -4.61
N HIS A 29 21.07 -4.55 -3.79
CA HIS A 29 20.88 -5.95 -3.40
C HIS A 29 19.84 -6.68 -4.26
N ILE A 30 18.76 -5.99 -4.64
CA ILE A 30 17.68 -6.58 -5.45
C ILE A 30 17.78 -6.17 -6.92
N GLY A 31 18.17 -4.92 -7.17
CA GLY A 31 18.20 -4.32 -8.50
C GLY A 31 16.86 -3.69 -8.90
N GLU A 32 16.94 -2.56 -9.60
CA GLU A 32 15.76 -1.79 -10.02
C GLU A 32 14.85 -2.57 -10.98
N GLU A 33 15.44 -3.30 -11.92
CA GLU A 33 14.71 -4.05 -12.93
C GLU A 33 13.83 -5.14 -12.30
N ARG A 34 14.38 -5.92 -11.37
CA ARG A 34 13.64 -6.96 -10.67
C ARG A 34 12.55 -6.37 -9.76
N LEU A 35 12.85 -5.27 -9.05
CA LEU A 35 11.85 -4.57 -8.25
C LEU A 35 10.70 -4.10 -9.12
N PHE A 36 10.99 -3.49 -10.28
CA PHE A 36 9.96 -3.04 -11.20
C PHE A 36 9.17 -4.21 -11.81
N GLU A 37 9.84 -5.29 -12.21
CA GLU A 37 9.19 -6.49 -12.77
C GLU A 37 8.15 -7.06 -11.81
N VAL A 38 8.48 -7.18 -10.52
CA VAL A 38 7.60 -7.75 -9.50
C VAL A 38 6.54 -6.74 -9.06
N THR A 39 6.93 -5.53 -8.72
CA THR A 39 6.06 -4.57 -8.03
C THR A 39 5.45 -3.50 -8.93
N GLY A 40 5.98 -3.35 -10.15
CA GLY A 40 5.60 -2.27 -11.06
C GLY A 40 6.09 -0.88 -10.64
N LEU A 41 6.88 -0.77 -9.59
CA LEU A 41 7.30 0.50 -9.02
C LEU A 41 8.75 0.82 -9.37
N ASN A 42 8.99 2.08 -9.74
CA ASN A 42 10.34 2.64 -9.73
C ASN A 42 10.84 2.78 -8.31
N LEU A 43 12.14 2.70 -8.14
CA LEU A 43 12.76 2.77 -6.83
C LEU A 43 12.78 4.21 -6.30
N TYR A 44 11.81 4.49 -5.43
CA TYR A 44 11.74 5.75 -4.67
C TYR A 44 11.66 5.45 -3.16
N PRO A 45 12.20 6.33 -2.30
CA PRO A 45 12.23 6.13 -0.85
C PRO A 45 10.83 6.18 -0.20
N ILE A 46 9.83 6.66 -0.92
CA ILE A 46 8.47 6.92 -0.39
C ILE A 46 7.67 5.65 -0.09
N PHE A 47 8.06 4.49 -0.63
CA PHE A 47 7.26 3.27 -0.56
C PHE A 47 7.42 2.50 0.75
N GLY A 48 6.40 1.70 1.09
CA GLY A 48 6.24 1.08 2.40
C GLY A 48 7.43 0.23 2.86
N LEU A 49 7.98 -0.63 2.00
CA LEU A 49 9.11 -1.52 2.36
C LEU A 49 10.36 -0.72 2.78
N CYS A 50 10.64 0.42 2.12
CA CYS A 50 11.74 1.28 2.54
C CYS A 50 11.56 1.78 3.98
N LYS A 51 10.32 2.07 4.38
CA LYS A 51 9.97 2.52 5.74
C LYS A 51 10.07 1.38 6.75
N VAL A 52 9.67 0.17 6.38
CA VAL A 52 9.84 -1.04 7.22
C VAL A 52 11.33 -1.28 7.48
N LEU A 53 12.15 -1.26 6.44
CA LEU A 53 13.59 -1.43 6.56
C LEU A 53 14.23 -0.33 7.42
N TRP A 54 13.81 0.92 7.23
CA TRP A 54 14.30 2.04 8.02
C TRP A 54 13.99 1.88 9.51
N ILE A 55 12.75 1.48 9.88
CA ILE A 55 12.38 1.24 11.28
C ILE A 55 13.23 0.10 11.85
N ARG A 56 13.44 -0.97 11.09
CA ARG A 56 14.29 -2.09 11.50
C ARG A 56 15.71 -1.65 11.86
N GLU A 57 16.29 -0.74 11.10
CA GLU A 57 17.65 -0.28 11.30
C GLU A 57 17.78 0.81 12.37
N ASN A 58 16.80 1.71 12.46
CA ASN A 58 16.91 2.92 13.29
C ASN A 58 16.10 2.85 14.60
N ALA A 59 15.20 1.87 14.72
CA ALA A 59 14.39 1.61 15.91
C ALA A 59 14.25 0.09 16.15
N PRO A 60 15.38 -0.64 16.30
CA PRO A 60 15.37 -2.12 16.36
C PRO A 60 14.62 -2.68 17.55
N GLU A 61 14.62 -1.99 18.68
CA GLU A 61 13.85 -2.40 19.87
C GLU A 61 12.36 -2.38 19.59
N GLN A 62 11.86 -1.31 18.97
CA GLN A 62 10.46 -1.20 18.56
C GLN A 62 10.13 -2.23 17.47
N PHE A 63 11.03 -2.36 16.47
CA PHE A 63 10.83 -3.28 15.36
C PHE A 63 10.68 -4.73 15.82
N ALA A 64 11.41 -5.16 16.85
CA ALA A 64 11.32 -6.52 17.41
C ALA A 64 9.92 -6.87 17.93
N HIS A 65 9.09 -5.89 18.24
CA HIS A 65 7.73 -6.06 18.74
C HIS A 65 6.66 -5.77 17.66
N ILE A 66 7.05 -5.33 16.45
CA ILE A 66 6.10 -5.09 15.37
C ILE A 66 5.58 -6.42 14.81
N THR A 67 4.28 -6.60 14.89
CA THR A 67 3.58 -7.76 14.33
C THR A 67 2.73 -7.40 13.11
N ARG A 68 2.41 -6.10 12.93
CA ARG A 68 1.55 -5.64 11.83
C ARG A 68 2.04 -4.32 11.25
N TRP A 69 2.17 -4.29 9.92
CA TRP A 69 2.32 -3.07 9.14
C TRP A 69 0.96 -2.66 8.57
N LEU A 70 0.56 -1.40 8.79
CA LEU A 70 -0.66 -0.83 8.22
C LEU A 70 -0.32 0.44 7.43
N ASN A 71 -0.94 0.58 6.26
CA ASN A 71 -1.02 1.89 5.63
C ASN A 71 -1.94 2.78 6.47
N THR A 72 -1.86 4.09 6.30
CA THR A 72 -2.67 5.03 7.10
C THR A 72 -4.18 4.76 6.97
N ALA A 73 -4.65 4.40 5.77
CA ALA A 73 -6.05 4.06 5.54
C ALA A 73 -6.47 2.79 6.28
N ASP A 74 -5.62 1.75 6.27
CA ASP A 74 -5.86 0.48 6.97
C ASP A 74 -5.87 0.72 8.50
N PHE A 75 -4.98 1.57 9.00
CA PHE A 75 -4.95 1.96 10.41
C PHE A 75 -6.22 2.70 10.82
N LEU A 76 -6.71 3.61 9.97
CA LEU A 76 -7.96 4.32 10.24
C LEU A 76 -9.14 3.35 10.25
N ALA A 77 -9.25 2.45 9.29
CA ALA A 77 -10.28 1.43 9.25
C ALA A 77 -10.26 0.56 10.51
N TRP A 78 -9.07 0.10 10.90
CA TRP A 78 -8.90 -0.66 12.14
C TRP A 78 -9.37 0.12 13.39
N LYS A 79 -9.02 1.41 13.50
CA LYS A 79 -9.50 2.26 14.60
C LYS A 79 -11.03 2.43 14.59
N LEU A 80 -11.65 2.43 13.42
CA LEU A 80 -13.10 2.62 13.29
C LEU A 80 -13.90 1.35 13.58
N CYS A 81 -13.42 0.17 13.17
CA CYS A 81 -14.21 -1.07 13.26
C CYS A 81 -13.49 -2.27 13.91
N GLY A 82 -12.22 -2.13 14.32
CA GLY A 82 -11.43 -3.21 14.91
C GLY A 82 -10.85 -4.22 13.91
N GLU A 83 -11.23 -4.11 12.63
CA GLU A 83 -10.75 -4.98 11.56
C GLU A 83 -9.84 -4.22 10.60
N SER A 84 -8.83 -4.89 10.07
CA SER A 84 -7.92 -4.29 9.08
C SER A 84 -7.63 -5.23 7.93
N ALA A 85 -7.64 -4.66 6.73
CA ALA A 85 -7.19 -5.28 5.51
C ALA A 85 -6.66 -4.19 4.58
N THR A 86 -5.84 -4.55 3.62
CA THR A 86 -5.30 -3.61 2.62
C THR A 86 -5.90 -3.92 1.25
N ASP A 87 -6.38 -2.90 0.56
CA ASP A 87 -6.78 -3.08 -0.83
C ASP A 87 -5.55 -3.18 -1.75
N TYR A 88 -5.74 -3.82 -2.92
CA TYR A 88 -4.65 -4.05 -3.86
C TYR A 88 -3.98 -2.76 -4.34
N SER A 89 -4.71 -1.65 -4.46
CA SER A 89 -4.14 -0.40 -4.94
C SER A 89 -3.19 0.25 -3.92
N LEU A 90 -3.51 0.18 -2.64
CA LEU A 90 -2.60 0.60 -1.55
C LEU A 90 -1.45 -0.39 -1.37
N ALA A 91 -1.73 -1.71 -1.41
CA ALA A 91 -0.68 -2.72 -1.33
C ALA A 91 0.34 -2.56 -2.45
N SER A 92 -0.08 -2.16 -3.66
CA SER A 92 0.83 -1.90 -4.78
C SER A 92 1.74 -0.67 -4.57
N ARG A 93 1.57 0.10 -3.47
CA ARG A 93 2.47 1.21 -3.08
C ARG A 93 3.46 0.82 -1.98
N THR A 94 3.60 -0.46 -1.68
CA THR A 94 4.43 -0.92 -0.56
C THR A 94 5.78 -1.51 -0.97
N PHE A 95 6.06 -1.80 -2.22
CA PHE A 95 7.14 -2.70 -2.69
C PHE A 95 7.00 -4.15 -2.22
N ALA A 96 5.87 -4.51 -1.62
CA ALA A 96 5.65 -5.86 -1.09
C ALA A 96 4.70 -6.69 -1.96
N LEU A 97 3.96 -6.07 -2.87
CA LEU A 97 2.97 -6.75 -3.72
C LEU A 97 3.58 -7.16 -5.07
N ASP A 98 3.42 -8.43 -5.43
CA ASP A 98 3.58 -8.89 -6.83
C ASP A 98 2.30 -8.53 -7.59
N ILE A 99 2.40 -7.53 -8.49
CA ILE A 99 1.24 -7.01 -9.23
C ILE A 99 0.72 -7.97 -10.30
N ARG A 100 1.48 -9.00 -10.65
CA ARG A 100 1.08 -10.02 -11.64
C ARG A 100 0.37 -11.19 -10.98
N ARG A 101 0.87 -11.61 -9.81
CA ARG A 101 0.31 -12.72 -9.04
C ARG A 101 -0.81 -12.28 -8.10
N LEU A 102 -0.96 -10.97 -7.85
CA LEU A 102 -1.92 -10.37 -6.92
C LEU A 102 -1.77 -10.95 -5.49
N LYS A 103 -0.53 -11.11 -5.05
CA LYS A 103 -0.17 -11.57 -3.72
C LYS A 103 1.12 -10.91 -3.26
N TYR A 104 1.43 -11.00 -2.00
CA TYR A 104 2.73 -10.53 -1.52
C TYR A 104 3.87 -11.30 -2.20
N ALA A 105 4.95 -10.59 -2.48
CA ALA A 105 6.15 -11.10 -3.16
C ALA A 105 7.05 -11.81 -2.14
N ASP A 106 6.66 -13.02 -1.74
CA ASP A 106 7.32 -13.77 -0.67
C ASP A 106 8.82 -13.89 -0.90
N ASP A 107 9.23 -14.28 -2.12
CA ASP A 107 10.65 -14.42 -2.48
C ASP A 107 11.45 -13.12 -2.28
N LEU A 108 10.86 -11.97 -2.65
CA LEU A 108 11.48 -10.66 -2.49
C LEU A 108 11.55 -10.25 -1.02
N LEU A 109 10.48 -10.48 -0.29
CA LEU A 109 10.39 -10.14 1.14
C LEU A 109 11.35 -10.99 1.97
N GLU A 110 11.46 -12.29 1.69
CA GLU A 110 12.42 -13.19 2.34
C GLU A 110 13.87 -12.73 2.10
N GLU A 111 14.20 -12.34 0.86
CA GLU A 111 15.54 -11.88 0.49
C GLU A 111 15.94 -10.61 1.26
N VAL A 112 14.99 -9.72 1.56
CA VAL A 112 15.25 -8.52 2.38
C VAL A 112 15.04 -8.75 3.88
N GLY A 113 14.72 -9.98 4.30
CA GLY A 113 14.54 -10.36 5.70
C GLY A 113 13.29 -9.75 6.34
N VAL A 114 12.20 -9.62 5.58
CA VAL A 114 10.90 -9.11 6.04
C VAL A 114 9.86 -10.20 5.88
N SER A 115 9.17 -10.56 6.96
CA SER A 115 8.10 -11.56 6.88
C SER A 115 6.89 -11.03 6.10
N PRO A 116 6.36 -11.79 5.11
CA PRO A 116 5.09 -11.45 4.46
C PRO A 116 3.92 -11.31 5.44
N ALA A 117 3.93 -12.04 6.56
CA ALA A 117 2.92 -11.97 7.61
C ALA A 117 2.83 -10.61 8.31
N LEU A 118 3.81 -9.74 8.11
CA LEU A 118 3.78 -8.36 8.60
C LEU A 118 2.68 -7.54 7.92
N PHE A 119 2.37 -7.84 6.66
CA PHE A 119 1.41 -7.07 5.87
C PHE A 119 -0.02 -7.58 6.05
N GLN A 120 -0.99 -6.68 5.87
CA GLN A 120 -2.40 -6.98 6.08
C GLN A 120 -2.97 -7.92 5.00
N PRO A 121 -4.05 -8.66 5.29
CA PRO A 121 -4.78 -9.42 4.27
C PRO A 121 -5.18 -8.56 3.08
N LEU A 122 -5.02 -9.07 1.86
CA LEU A 122 -5.39 -8.38 0.63
C LEU A 122 -6.88 -8.56 0.35
N VAL A 123 -7.55 -7.46 0.01
CA VAL A 123 -8.99 -7.45 -0.32
C VAL A 123 -9.27 -6.57 -1.54
N SER A 124 -10.40 -6.79 -2.18
CA SER A 124 -10.90 -5.89 -3.23
C SER A 124 -11.33 -4.55 -2.65
N CYS A 125 -11.19 -3.49 -3.45
CA CYS A 125 -11.75 -2.19 -3.13
C CYS A 125 -13.27 -2.31 -2.90
N GLY A 126 -13.79 -1.69 -1.83
CA GLY A 126 -15.19 -1.77 -1.43
C GLY A 126 -15.54 -2.95 -0.51
N THR A 127 -14.61 -3.88 -0.27
CA THR A 127 -14.84 -4.99 0.67
C THR A 127 -15.24 -4.47 2.04
N ARG A 128 -16.36 -4.96 2.56
CA ARG A 128 -16.82 -4.65 3.91
C ARG A 128 -15.88 -5.25 4.94
N LEU A 129 -15.34 -4.41 5.83
CA LEU A 129 -14.46 -4.82 6.93
C LEU A 129 -15.28 -5.10 8.20
N GLY A 130 -16.14 -4.18 8.59
CA GLY A 130 -16.93 -4.33 9.82
C GLY A 130 -17.95 -3.23 9.99
N LYS A 131 -18.60 -3.23 11.16
CA LYS A 131 -19.38 -2.10 11.63
C LYS A 131 -18.52 -1.23 12.55
N ILE A 132 -18.84 0.04 12.62
CA ILE A 132 -18.21 0.97 13.56
C ILE A 132 -18.29 0.47 15.00
N LEU A 133 -17.19 0.65 15.75
CA LEU A 133 -17.14 0.28 17.16
C LEU A 133 -18.08 1.16 18.00
N PRO A 134 -18.67 0.62 19.10
CA PRO A 134 -19.60 1.36 19.94
C PRO A 134 -19.02 2.67 20.49
N GLU A 135 -17.76 2.64 20.92
CA GLU A 135 -17.04 3.82 21.41
C GLU A 135 -16.84 4.88 20.35
N VAL A 136 -16.60 4.46 19.10
CA VAL A 136 -16.45 5.39 17.95
C VAL A 136 -17.81 5.98 17.60
N SER A 137 -18.88 5.16 17.58
CA SER A 137 -20.24 5.62 17.37
C SER A 137 -20.62 6.68 18.42
N SER A 138 -20.33 6.42 19.69
CA SER A 138 -20.61 7.35 20.79
C SER A 138 -19.83 8.65 20.70
N ALA A 139 -18.54 8.58 20.27
CA ALA A 139 -17.67 9.75 20.17
C ALA A 139 -17.97 10.63 18.94
N THR A 140 -18.46 10.03 17.84
CA THR A 140 -18.66 10.73 16.56
C THR A 140 -20.10 11.06 16.24
N GLY A 141 -21.06 10.39 16.90
CA GLY A 141 -22.50 10.47 16.58
C GLY A 141 -22.90 9.68 15.34
N LEU A 142 -22.00 8.90 14.73
CA LEU A 142 -22.35 8.03 13.62
C LEU A 142 -23.24 6.88 14.07
N PRO A 143 -24.19 6.43 13.23
CA PRO A 143 -25.05 5.28 13.56
C PRO A 143 -24.24 4.02 13.86
N SER A 144 -24.65 3.23 14.86
CA SER A 144 -23.95 2.00 15.26
C SER A 144 -23.94 0.90 14.19
N ASP A 145 -24.79 1.02 13.17
CA ASP A 145 -24.82 0.13 12.00
C ASP A 145 -24.02 0.65 10.80
N CYS A 146 -23.34 1.79 10.96
CA CYS A 146 -22.44 2.34 9.95
C CYS A 146 -21.35 1.31 9.59
N VAL A 147 -21.19 1.08 8.29
CA VAL A 147 -20.27 0.09 7.73
C VAL A 147 -18.95 0.76 7.38
N VAL A 148 -17.84 0.12 7.77
CA VAL A 148 -16.47 0.46 7.34
C VAL A 148 -16.08 -0.50 6.23
N SER A 149 -15.62 0.03 5.11
CA SER A 149 -15.15 -0.75 3.95
C SER A 149 -13.72 -0.38 3.60
N ALA A 150 -12.99 -1.34 3.01
CA ALA A 150 -11.68 -1.05 2.42
C ALA A 150 -11.85 -0.01 1.30
N GLY A 151 -11.05 1.03 1.35
CA GLY A 151 -11.00 2.06 0.31
C GLY A 151 -10.02 1.70 -0.80
N GLY A 152 -9.08 2.59 -1.06
CA GLY A 152 -8.01 2.41 -2.03
C GLY A 152 -7.16 3.66 -2.19
N HIS A 153 -6.18 3.56 -3.07
CA HIS A 153 -5.34 4.69 -3.43
C HIS A 153 -6.17 5.79 -4.11
N ASP A 154 -6.04 7.01 -3.66
CA ASP A 154 -6.89 8.16 -4.02
C ASP A 154 -7.05 8.36 -5.54
N HIS A 155 -5.96 8.32 -6.32
CA HIS A 155 -6.02 8.44 -7.78
C HIS A 155 -6.83 7.32 -8.44
N PHE A 156 -6.75 6.08 -7.93
CA PHE A 156 -7.50 4.95 -8.47
C PHE A 156 -8.97 5.00 -8.08
N ILE A 157 -9.25 5.41 -6.85
CA ILE A 157 -10.64 5.61 -6.39
C ILE A 157 -11.29 6.80 -7.13
N GLY A 158 -10.56 7.89 -7.34
CA GLY A 158 -11.02 9.00 -8.17
C GLY A 158 -11.38 8.54 -9.59
N ALA A 159 -10.57 7.67 -10.18
CA ALA A 159 -10.84 7.06 -11.48
C ALA A 159 -12.10 6.19 -11.47
N LEU A 160 -12.27 5.38 -10.43
CA LEU A 160 -13.47 4.52 -10.26
C LEU A 160 -14.74 5.36 -10.22
N VAL A 161 -14.75 6.43 -9.41
CA VAL A 161 -15.92 7.32 -9.23
C VAL A 161 -16.29 8.04 -10.54
N THR A 162 -15.31 8.40 -11.36
CA THR A 162 -15.55 9.03 -12.67
C THR A 162 -15.95 8.01 -13.76
N GLY A 163 -15.96 6.72 -13.45
CA GLY A 163 -16.22 5.65 -14.42
C GLY A 163 -15.08 5.39 -15.39
N ALA A 164 -13.94 6.02 -15.20
CA ALA A 164 -12.81 5.99 -16.13
C ALA A 164 -11.83 4.84 -15.82
N ILE A 165 -12.37 3.66 -15.50
CA ILE A 165 -11.62 2.42 -15.26
C ILE A 165 -11.65 1.46 -16.46
N THR A 166 -12.21 1.90 -17.58
CA THR A 166 -12.24 1.10 -18.81
C THR A 166 -10.85 1.05 -19.43
N PRO A 167 -10.34 -0.11 -19.84
CA PRO A 167 -9.05 -0.23 -20.51
C PRO A 167 -8.91 0.75 -21.69
N GLY A 168 -7.77 1.44 -21.77
CA GLY A 168 -7.51 2.48 -22.75
C GLY A 168 -7.98 3.90 -22.35
N THR A 169 -8.68 4.05 -21.24
CA THR A 169 -9.04 5.37 -20.72
C THR A 169 -7.86 5.99 -19.97
N LEU A 170 -7.56 7.24 -20.29
CA LEU A 170 -6.55 8.04 -19.60
C LEU A 170 -7.24 9.06 -18.69
N ILE A 171 -6.82 9.10 -17.45
CA ILE A 171 -7.21 10.12 -16.48
C ILE A 171 -6.04 11.01 -16.18
N ASN A 172 -6.32 12.30 -16.07
CA ASN A 172 -5.42 13.27 -15.48
C ASN A 172 -5.97 13.74 -14.13
N SER A 173 -5.28 13.35 -13.05
CA SER A 173 -5.56 13.83 -11.71
C SER A 173 -4.64 14.99 -11.39
N MET A 174 -5.20 16.20 -11.33
CA MET A 174 -4.47 17.45 -11.09
C MET A 174 -4.70 17.95 -9.67
N GLY A 175 -3.61 18.07 -8.90
CA GLY A 175 -3.58 18.60 -7.55
C GLY A 175 -2.21 19.24 -7.29
N THR A 176 -1.70 19.12 -6.07
CA THR A 176 -0.31 19.48 -5.74
C THR A 176 0.69 18.66 -6.54
N ALA A 177 0.35 17.41 -6.83
CA ALA A 177 1.02 16.57 -7.81
C ALA A 177 0.06 16.31 -8.98
N GLU A 178 0.61 16.15 -10.19
CA GLU A 178 -0.14 15.74 -11.36
C GLU A 178 0.18 14.27 -11.66
N ALA A 179 -0.86 13.46 -11.86
CA ALA A 179 -0.73 12.04 -12.18
C ALA A 179 -1.60 11.67 -13.38
N LEU A 180 -0.93 11.19 -14.43
CA LEU A 180 -1.59 10.60 -15.59
C LEU A 180 -1.71 9.08 -15.37
N THR A 181 -2.93 8.57 -15.34
CA THR A 181 -3.22 7.15 -15.10
C THR A 181 -3.94 6.56 -16.30
N LEU A 182 -3.33 5.53 -16.90
CA LEU A 182 -3.91 4.74 -18.00
C LEU A 182 -4.32 3.37 -17.45
N PHE A 183 -5.61 3.03 -17.59
CA PHE A 183 -6.12 1.72 -17.20
C PHE A 183 -5.87 0.68 -18.28
N ARG A 184 -5.43 -0.51 -17.87
CA ARG A 184 -5.15 -1.67 -18.69
C ARG A 184 -5.66 -2.93 -18.02
N GLU A 185 -5.95 -3.96 -18.79
CA GLU A 185 -6.38 -5.26 -18.23
C GLU A 185 -5.23 -6.03 -17.57
N ARG A 186 -4.00 -5.78 -17.99
CA ARG A 186 -2.80 -6.48 -17.50
C ARG A 186 -1.63 -5.51 -17.38
N PRO A 187 -0.71 -5.76 -16.44
CA PRO A 187 0.56 -5.05 -16.40
C PRO A 187 1.33 -5.14 -17.72
N VAL A 188 2.12 -4.13 -18.02
CA VAL A 188 3.06 -4.13 -19.15
C VAL A 188 4.27 -4.99 -18.78
N ASP A 189 4.68 -5.87 -19.71
CA ASP A 189 5.81 -6.78 -19.47
C ASP A 189 7.18 -6.12 -19.74
N ASP A 190 7.20 -5.05 -20.56
CA ASP A 190 8.44 -4.34 -20.86
C ASP A 190 8.91 -3.51 -19.65
N THR A 191 9.94 -3.99 -18.95
CA THR A 191 10.53 -3.31 -17.80
C THR A 191 11.17 -1.96 -18.14
N LYS A 192 11.49 -1.73 -19.43
CA LYS A 192 12.08 -0.47 -19.89
C LYS A 192 11.18 0.73 -19.69
N ILE A 193 9.86 0.54 -19.56
CA ILE A 193 8.94 1.64 -19.22
C ILE A 193 9.26 2.24 -17.85
N GLY A 194 9.78 1.43 -16.91
CA GLY A 194 10.27 1.92 -15.63
C GLY A 194 11.37 2.97 -15.78
N HIS A 195 12.35 2.72 -16.65
CA HIS A 195 13.41 3.68 -16.94
C HIS A 195 12.92 4.99 -17.60
N GLN A 196 11.71 4.97 -18.18
CA GLN A 196 11.03 6.15 -18.73
C GLN A 196 10.21 6.90 -17.68
N GLY A 197 10.23 6.46 -16.41
CA GLY A 197 9.53 7.09 -15.30
C GLY A 197 8.10 6.60 -15.06
N TYR A 198 7.61 5.60 -15.82
CA TYR A 198 6.29 5.03 -15.58
C TYR A 198 6.30 4.09 -14.38
N THR A 199 5.22 4.10 -13.61
CA THR A 199 4.95 3.12 -12.56
C THR A 199 3.67 2.37 -12.89
N GLN A 200 3.56 1.16 -12.35
CA GLN A 200 2.36 0.34 -12.45
C GLN A 200 1.76 0.12 -11.06
N GLY A 201 0.50 -0.15 -11.01
CA GLY A 201 -0.22 -0.55 -9.81
C GLY A 201 -1.47 -1.31 -10.21
N VAL A 202 -2.15 -1.87 -9.26
CA VAL A 202 -3.36 -2.67 -9.52
C VAL A 202 -4.52 -2.15 -8.68
N ILE A 203 -5.72 -2.25 -9.21
CA ILE A 203 -6.97 -2.10 -8.48
C ILE A 203 -7.84 -3.31 -8.77
N VAL A 204 -8.41 -3.89 -7.73
CA VAL A 204 -9.38 -4.99 -7.85
C VAL A 204 -10.70 -4.49 -7.27
N VAL A 205 -11.75 -4.60 -8.08
CA VAL A 205 -13.11 -4.20 -7.71
C VAL A 205 -14.01 -5.40 -7.94
N ASP A 206 -14.72 -5.83 -6.92
CA ASP A 206 -15.73 -6.86 -7.05
C ASP A 206 -16.91 -6.31 -7.88
N ARG A 207 -17.36 -7.08 -8.88
CA ARG A 207 -18.48 -6.72 -9.76
C ARG A 207 -19.76 -7.40 -9.32
#